data_67babe77a15df1010988176c9c8472a7
#
_entry.id   67babe77a15df1010988176c9c8472a7
#
_cell.length_a   1.000
_cell.length_b   1.000
_cell.length_c   1.000
_cell.angle_alpha   90.00
_cell.angle_beta   90.00
_cell.angle_gamma   90.00
#
_symmetry.space_group_name_H-M   'P 1'
#
loop_
_entity.id
_entity.type
_entity.pdbx_description
1 polymer ?
#
loop_
_entity_poly.entity_id
_entity_poly.type
_entity_poly.pdbx_seq_one_letter_code
_entity_poly.pdbx_strand_id
1 'polypeptide(L)'
;MIHSKKLTLGICLVLLIILIVGYVIMTKTNGRNAQIKEAFNKTLNVYPTKNLEDFYDKEGFRDQEFDKRDKGTWIINSGMNIQLKGGALKSRAMVLYINHNTRTAKGYFLISETTEDKKGYVHNKDKKYPVKMEHNQIIPTKPIRDDKLKKEIENFKFFVQYGDFKDYKDGDISYNPNVPSYSANYQLNNDDYNVQQLRKRYDISTKRAPELKLRGSGDLKGSSVGSKELEFNFIRNKEENVYFTDSINFKPTE
;
A
#
# COMPACT_ATOMS: atom_id res chain seq x y z
N MET A 1 -52.39 2.87 39.41
CA MET A 1 -51.59 1.63 39.13
C MET A 1 -51.47 1.26 37.65
N ILE A 2 -52.45 1.54 36.80
CA ILE A 2 -52.43 1.21 35.35
C ILE A 2 -51.45 2.11 34.54
N HIS A 3 -51.27 3.38 34.90
CA HIS A 3 -50.35 4.31 34.19
C HIS A 3 -48.88 3.94 34.35
N SER A 4 -48.46 3.43 35.50
CA SER A 4 -47.09 2.99 35.77
C SER A 4 -46.72 1.77 34.91
N LYS A 5 -47.59 0.80 34.75
CA LYS A 5 -47.35 -0.41 33.94
C LYS A 5 -47.20 -0.08 32.44
N LYS A 6 -47.96 0.88 31.90
CA LYS A 6 -47.87 1.32 30.51
C LYS A 6 -46.55 2.06 30.25
N LEU A 7 -46.11 2.88 31.20
CA LEU A 7 -44.81 3.59 31.11
C LEU A 7 -43.63 2.61 31.12
N THR A 8 -43.65 1.63 32.02
CA THR A 8 -42.60 0.58 32.10
C THR A 8 -42.55 -0.25 30.83
N LEU A 9 -43.70 -0.64 30.26
CA LEU A 9 -43.76 -1.38 28.99
C LEU A 9 -43.21 -0.57 27.84
N GLY A 10 -43.47 0.74 27.75
CA GLY A 10 -42.92 1.63 26.75
C GLY A 10 -41.41 1.74 26.83
N ILE A 11 -40.84 1.87 28.04
CA ILE A 11 -39.38 1.91 28.26
C ILE A 11 -38.73 0.60 27.85
N CYS A 12 -39.30 -0.55 28.20
CA CYS A 12 -38.79 -1.85 27.81
C CYS A 12 -38.77 -2.03 26.27
N LEU A 13 -39.81 -1.55 25.57
CA LEU A 13 -39.89 -1.62 24.11
C LEU A 13 -38.80 -0.76 23.43
N VAL A 14 -38.57 0.45 23.94
CA VAL A 14 -37.50 1.33 23.44
C VAL A 14 -36.11 0.72 23.63
N LEU A 15 -35.85 0.15 24.81
CA LEU A 15 -34.59 -0.54 25.08
C LEU A 15 -34.38 -1.75 24.16
N LEU A 16 -35.44 -2.52 23.90
CA LEU A 16 -35.37 -3.65 22.97
C LEU A 16 -35.04 -3.21 21.56
N ILE A 17 -35.65 -2.12 21.07
CA ILE A 17 -35.34 -1.56 19.74
C ILE A 17 -33.87 -1.10 19.65
N ILE A 18 -33.38 -0.43 20.70
CA ILE A 18 -31.96 0.00 20.75
C ILE A 18 -31.03 -1.20 20.69
N LEU A 19 -31.32 -2.28 21.41
CA LEU A 19 -30.52 -3.51 21.37
C LEU A 19 -30.53 -4.18 20.01
N ILE A 20 -31.70 -4.26 19.35
CA ILE A 20 -31.83 -4.84 18.00
C ILE A 20 -31.06 -3.99 16.98
N VAL A 21 -31.22 -2.67 17.02
CA VAL A 21 -30.49 -1.76 16.13
C VAL A 21 -28.97 -1.88 16.36
N GLY A 22 -28.56 -1.90 17.63
CA GLY A 22 -27.13 -2.10 17.98
C GLY A 22 -26.58 -3.42 17.47
N TYR A 23 -27.32 -4.51 17.60
CA TYR A 23 -26.95 -5.83 17.08
C TYR A 23 -26.82 -5.84 15.54
N VAL A 24 -27.77 -5.24 14.82
CA VAL A 24 -27.76 -5.15 13.36
C VAL A 24 -26.56 -4.32 12.86
N ILE A 25 -26.26 -3.19 13.54
CA ILE A 25 -25.09 -2.37 13.19
C ILE A 25 -23.81 -3.16 13.42
N MET A 26 -23.68 -3.83 14.56
CA MET A 26 -22.51 -4.63 14.91
C MET A 26 -22.26 -5.78 13.92
N THR A 27 -23.29 -6.52 13.54
CA THR A 27 -23.16 -7.63 12.56
C THR A 27 -22.78 -7.12 11.18
N LYS A 28 -23.35 -5.99 10.73
CA LYS A 28 -23.02 -5.36 9.45
C LYS A 28 -21.57 -4.84 9.42
N THR A 29 -21.12 -4.26 10.53
CA THR A 29 -19.73 -3.77 10.67
C THR A 29 -18.73 -4.94 10.66
N ASN A 30 -18.99 -6.00 11.43
CA ASN A 30 -18.15 -7.18 11.47
C ASN A 30 -18.03 -7.86 10.10
N GLY A 31 -19.15 -7.98 9.37
CA GLY A 31 -19.16 -8.53 8.01
C GLY A 31 -18.33 -7.69 7.04
N ARG A 32 -18.40 -6.36 7.14
CA ARG A 32 -17.58 -5.44 6.31
C ARG A 32 -16.11 -5.55 6.65
N ASN A 33 -15.74 -5.57 7.92
CA ASN A 33 -14.36 -5.71 8.36
C ASN A 33 -13.74 -7.02 7.86
N ALA A 34 -14.51 -8.11 7.85
CA ALA A 34 -14.07 -9.38 7.27
C ALA A 34 -13.78 -9.27 5.76
N GLN A 35 -14.65 -8.58 5.01
CA GLN A 35 -14.44 -8.32 3.57
C GLN A 35 -13.20 -7.48 3.30
N ILE A 36 -12.94 -6.46 4.12
CA ILE A 36 -11.74 -5.62 4.00
C ILE A 36 -10.47 -6.44 4.27
N LYS A 37 -10.48 -7.26 5.32
CA LYS A 37 -9.38 -8.18 5.63
C LYS A 37 -9.11 -9.13 4.46
N GLU A 38 -10.13 -9.70 3.88
CA GLU A 38 -10.02 -10.59 2.72
C GLU A 38 -9.43 -9.87 1.50
N ALA A 39 -9.90 -8.64 1.22
CA ALA A 39 -9.39 -7.82 0.12
C ALA A 39 -7.89 -7.47 0.29
N PHE A 40 -7.45 -7.18 1.52
CA PHE A 40 -6.02 -6.99 1.79
C PHE A 40 -5.24 -8.31 1.70
N ASN A 41 -5.75 -9.41 2.24
CA ASN A 41 -5.08 -10.71 2.18
C ASN A 41 -4.77 -11.13 0.73
N LYS A 42 -5.68 -10.93 -0.20
CA LYS A 42 -5.43 -11.19 -1.63
C LYS A 42 -4.23 -10.40 -2.16
N THR A 43 -4.09 -9.14 -1.76
CA THR A 43 -2.95 -8.31 -2.15
C THR A 43 -1.66 -8.75 -1.43
N LEU A 44 -1.74 -9.01 -0.14
CA LEU A 44 -0.59 -9.39 0.68
C LEU A 44 -0.03 -10.78 0.33
N ASN A 45 -0.85 -11.66 -0.26
CA ASN A 45 -0.42 -12.98 -0.72
C ASN A 45 0.61 -12.95 -1.87
N VAL A 46 0.83 -11.80 -2.53
CA VAL A 46 1.91 -11.67 -3.51
C VAL A 46 3.29 -11.45 -2.87
N TYR A 47 3.32 -11.16 -1.56
CA TYR A 47 4.56 -10.99 -0.80
C TYR A 47 4.94 -12.28 -0.05
N PRO A 48 6.18 -12.78 -0.18
CA PRO A 48 7.20 -12.34 -1.13
C PRO A 48 7.05 -12.98 -2.53
N THR A 49 7.27 -12.20 -3.58
CA THR A 49 7.57 -12.71 -4.92
C THR A 49 9.05 -12.46 -5.21
N LYS A 50 9.89 -13.44 -4.91
CA LYS A 50 11.37 -13.30 -4.95
C LYS A 50 11.90 -13.06 -6.36
N ASN A 51 11.31 -13.70 -7.36
CA ASN A 51 11.65 -13.52 -8.77
C ASN A 51 10.58 -12.65 -9.44
N LEU A 52 10.97 -11.48 -9.94
CA LEU A 52 10.04 -10.56 -10.62
C LEU A 52 9.50 -11.13 -11.95
N GLU A 53 10.18 -12.09 -12.56
CA GLU A 53 9.67 -12.75 -13.77
C GLU A 53 8.45 -13.62 -13.49
N ASP A 54 8.22 -14.01 -12.22
CA ASP A 54 7.00 -14.74 -11.82
C ASP A 54 5.72 -13.91 -12.10
N PHE A 55 5.84 -12.59 -12.20
CA PHE A 55 4.72 -11.73 -12.58
C PHE A 55 4.25 -11.92 -14.02
N TYR A 56 5.07 -12.53 -14.89
CA TYR A 56 4.64 -12.90 -16.23
C TYR A 56 3.64 -14.07 -16.25
N ASP A 57 3.57 -14.84 -15.16
CA ASP A 57 2.70 -16.01 -15.03
C ASP A 57 1.71 -15.90 -13.87
N LYS A 58 1.76 -14.79 -13.09
CA LYS A 58 0.77 -14.53 -12.05
C LYS A 58 -0.58 -14.19 -12.65
N GLU A 59 -1.62 -14.64 -11.96
CA GLU A 59 -3.00 -14.26 -12.31
C GLU A 59 -3.12 -12.74 -12.39
N GLY A 60 -3.49 -12.26 -13.58
CA GLY A 60 -4.02 -10.92 -13.75
C GLY A 60 -5.47 -10.88 -13.27
N PHE A 61 -6.04 -9.70 -13.13
CA PHE A 61 -7.44 -9.56 -12.75
C PHE A 61 -8.13 -8.45 -13.53
N ARG A 62 -9.37 -8.73 -13.90
CA ARG A 62 -10.26 -7.81 -14.59
C ARG A 62 -11.59 -7.78 -13.86
N ASP A 63 -12.13 -6.60 -13.66
CA ASP A 63 -13.40 -6.38 -12.96
C ASP A 63 -13.44 -7.04 -11.59
N GLN A 64 -13.91 -8.24 -11.47
CA GLN A 64 -14.07 -8.96 -10.20
C GLN A 64 -13.49 -10.38 -10.24
N GLU A 65 -12.82 -10.74 -11.32
CA GLU A 65 -12.35 -12.10 -11.57
C GLU A 65 -10.84 -12.15 -11.76
N PHE A 66 -10.22 -13.21 -11.26
CA PHE A 66 -8.82 -13.52 -11.52
C PHE A 66 -8.74 -14.54 -12.65
N ASP A 67 -7.92 -14.27 -13.65
CA ASP A 67 -7.63 -15.17 -14.76
C ASP A 67 -6.13 -15.12 -15.10
N LYS A 68 -5.48 -16.28 -15.14
CA LYS A 68 -4.07 -16.40 -15.56
C LYS A 68 -3.83 -15.95 -16.99
N ARG A 69 -4.86 -16.00 -17.82
CA ARG A 69 -4.80 -15.59 -19.23
C ARG A 69 -5.14 -14.11 -19.43
N ASP A 70 -5.47 -13.39 -18.36
CA ASP A 70 -5.82 -11.99 -18.45
C ASP A 70 -4.67 -11.19 -19.05
N LYS A 71 -5.00 -10.43 -20.08
CA LYS A 71 -4.06 -9.52 -20.72
C LYS A 71 -3.92 -8.25 -19.90
N GLY A 72 -2.69 -7.82 -19.71
CA GLY A 72 -2.48 -6.60 -18.92
C GLY A 72 -1.04 -6.37 -18.52
N THR A 73 -0.89 -5.43 -17.59
CA THR A 73 0.41 -5.00 -17.09
C THR A 73 0.38 -4.89 -15.58
N TRP A 74 1.26 -5.62 -14.90
CA TRP A 74 1.56 -5.41 -13.51
C TRP A 74 2.38 -4.12 -13.36
N ILE A 75 1.99 -3.29 -12.41
CA ILE A 75 2.70 -2.06 -12.06
C ILE A 75 3.14 -2.21 -10.61
N ILE A 76 4.43 -2.33 -10.41
CA ILE A 76 5.03 -2.42 -9.08
C ILE A 76 5.83 -1.15 -8.81
N ASN A 77 5.68 -0.62 -7.60
CA ASN A 77 6.36 0.60 -7.16
C ASN A 77 6.83 0.44 -5.73
N SER A 78 8.08 0.78 -5.46
CA SER A 78 8.64 0.83 -4.11
C SER A 78 9.47 2.09 -3.96
N GLY A 79 9.29 2.83 -2.87
CA GLY A 79 10.02 4.08 -2.69
C GLY A 79 10.14 4.55 -1.25
N MET A 80 11.23 5.27 -0.98
CA MET A 80 11.48 5.94 0.29
C MET A 80 11.33 7.44 0.11
N ASN A 81 10.61 8.08 1.04
CA ASN A 81 10.37 9.51 1.08
C ASN A 81 10.90 10.05 2.40
N ILE A 82 11.75 11.06 2.33
CA ILE A 82 12.45 11.64 3.49
C ILE A 82 12.37 13.16 3.42
N GLN A 83 11.75 13.74 4.43
CA GLN A 83 11.80 15.18 4.73
C GLN A 83 12.28 15.33 6.16
N LEU A 84 13.46 15.90 6.35
CA LEU A 84 13.96 16.27 7.66
C LEU A 84 13.70 17.76 7.92
N LYS A 85 13.71 18.14 9.18
CA LYS A 85 13.38 19.49 9.65
C LYS A 85 13.96 20.61 8.79
N GLY A 86 13.08 21.47 8.26
CA GLY A 86 13.44 22.59 7.40
C GLY A 86 13.92 22.22 6.01
N GLY A 87 13.82 20.95 5.59
CA GLY A 87 14.28 20.45 4.31
C GLY A 87 13.18 20.17 3.29
N ALA A 88 13.59 20.01 2.03
CA ALA A 88 12.73 19.53 0.98
C ALA A 88 12.37 18.05 1.18
N LEU A 89 11.17 17.64 0.76
CA LEU A 89 10.81 16.23 0.69
C LEU A 89 11.57 15.58 -0.48
N LYS A 90 12.45 14.64 -0.16
CA LYS A 90 13.24 13.88 -1.13
C LYS A 90 12.68 12.48 -1.28
N SER A 91 12.42 12.08 -2.53
CA SER A 91 11.89 10.76 -2.86
C SER A 91 12.85 10.00 -3.76
N ARG A 92 13.02 8.72 -3.49
CA ARG A 92 13.76 7.77 -4.32
C ARG A 92 12.91 6.52 -4.48
N ALA A 93 12.46 6.27 -5.70
CA ALA A 93 11.52 5.20 -5.97
C ALA A 93 11.84 4.49 -7.28
N MET A 94 11.48 3.21 -7.37
CA MET A 94 11.51 2.44 -8.61
C MET A 94 10.08 2.08 -9.00
N VAL A 95 9.75 2.33 -10.26
CA VAL A 95 8.50 1.88 -10.88
C VAL A 95 8.85 0.90 -12.00
N LEU A 96 8.20 -0.26 -12.01
CA LEU A 96 8.36 -1.25 -13.07
C LEU A 96 6.99 -1.66 -13.62
N TYR A 97 6.87 -1.62 -14.94
CA TYR A 97 5.72 -2.07 -15.71
C TYR A 97 6.06 -3.43 -16.32
N ILE A 98 5.45 -4.49 -15.82
CA ILE A 98 5.69 -5.88 -16.25
C ILE A 98 4.51 -6.28 -17.13
N ASN A 99 4.75 -6.30 -18.44
CA ASN A 99 3.72 -6.63 -19.42
C ASN A 99 3.54 -8.15 -19.49
N HIS A 100 2.39 -8.62 -19.08
CA HIS A 100 2.02 -10.03 -19.02
C HIS A 100 1.94 -10.68 -20.42
N ASN A 101 1.52 -9.91 -21.44
CA ASN A 101 1.30 -10.44 -22.78
C ASN A 101 2.60 -10.62 -23.57
N THR A 102 3.48 -9.62 -23.49
CA THR A 102 4.74 -9.58 -24.23
C THR A 102 5.92 -10.16 -23.46
N ARG A 103 5.71 -10.47 -22.16
CA ARG A 103 6.76 -10.90 -21.22
C ARG A 103 7.95 -9.97 -21.21
N THR A 104 7.67 -8.66 -21.20
CA THR A 104 8.70 -7.61 -21.13
C THR A 104 8.44 -6.72 -19.92
N ALA A 105 9.52 -6.21 -19.32
CA ALA A 105 9.40 -5.28 -18.21
C ALA A 105 10.27 -4.03 -18.45
N LYS A 106 9.66 -2.86 -18.28
CA LYS A 106 10.28 -1.54 -18.45
C LYS A 106 9.81 -0.62 -17.32
N GLY A 107 10.63 0.35 -16.98
CA GLY A 107 10.28 1.28 -15.94
C GLY A 107 11.29 2.40 -15.79
N TYR A 108 11.35 2.97 -14.61
CA TYR A 108 12.31 4.02 -14.30
C TYR A 108 12.57 4.08 -12.78
N PHE A 109 13.79 4.49 -12.46
CA PHE A 109 14.13 4.95 -11.13
C PHE A 109 13.89 6.46 -11.06
N LEU A 110 13.15 6.92 -10.06
CA LEU A 110 12.79 8.32 -9.84
C LEU A 110 13.60 8.89 -8.69
N ILE A 111 14.22 10.02 -8.91
CA ILE A 111 14.68 10.92 -7.85
C ILE A 111 13.84 12.18 -7.95
N SER A 112 13.11 12.50 -6.89
CA SER A 112 12.26 13.68 -6.80
C SER A 112 12.63 14.52 -5.59
N GLU A 113 12.60 15.83 -5.76
CA GLU A 113 12.75 16.80 -4.68
C GLU A 113 11.56 17.77 -4.74
N THR A 114 10.74 17.73 -3.69
CA THR A 114 9.57 18.59 -3.55
C THR A 114 9.88 19.70 -2.55
N THR A 115 9.73 20.95 -2.97
CA THR A 115 9.93 22.14 -2.13
C THR A 115 8.65 22.97 -2.14
N GLU A 116 8.42 23.72 -1.06
CA GLU A 116 7.35 24.70 -0.96
C GLU A 116 7.98 26.09 -0.87
N ASP A 117 7.53 27.05 -1.66
CA ASP A 117 8.00 28.43 -1.59
C ASP A 117 7.27 29.21 -0.47
N LYS A 118 7.72 30.46 -0.23
CA LYS A 118 7.14 31.33 0.82
C LYS A 118 5.66 31.66 0.61
N LYS A 119 5.11 31.38 -0.59
CA LYS A 119 3.71 31.63 -0.92
C LYS A 119 2.87 30.34 -0.85
N GLY A 120 3.48 29.19 -0.47
CA GLY A 120 2.82 27.91 -0.39
C GLY A 120 2.74 27.16 -1.73
N TYR A 121 3.41 27.60 -2.78
CA TYR A 121 3.44 26.87 -4.05
C TYR A 121 4.44 25.72 -3.98
N VAL A 122 3.98 24.55 -4.41
CA VAL A 122 4.78 23.31 -4.46
C VAL A 122 5.54 23.23 -5.77
N HIS A 123 6.85 23.02 -5.69
CA HIS A 123 7.74 22.83 -6.84
C HIS A 123 8.37 21.43 -6.78
N ASN A 124 8.28 20.69 -7.88
CA ASN A 124 8.87 19.37 -8.01
C ASN A 124 10.03 19.39 -9.00
N LYS A 125 11.15 18.81 -8.61
CA LYS A 125 12.30 18.54 -9.47
C LYS A 125 12.46 17.02 -9.62
N ASP A 126 11.99 16.50 -10.73
CA ASP A 126 12.01 15.08 -11.03
C ASP A 126 13.12 14.70 -11.98
N LYS A 127 13.85 13.62 -11.66
CA LYS A 127 14.83 13.01 -12.55
C LYS A 127 14.53 11.52 -12.68
N LYS A 128 14.22 11.09 -13.90
CA LYS A 128 13.89 9.70 -14.22
C LYS A 128 15.05 9.03 -14.96
N TYR A 129 15.43 7.85 -14.48
CA TYR A 129 16.45 7.00 -15.09
C TYR A 129 15.74 5.76 -15.64
N PRO A 130 15.60 5.64 -16.97
CA PRO A 130 14.86 4.54 -17.56
C PRO A 130 15.60 3.22 -17.36
N VAL A 131 14.81 2.18 -17.03
CA VAL A 131 15.30 0.83 -16.78
C VAL A 131 14.50 -0.21 -17.56
N LYS A 132 15.06 -1.40 -17.71
CA LYS A 132 14.37 -2.64 -18.06
C LYS A 132 14.67 -3.71 -17.02
N MET A 133 13.90 -4.78 -17.00
CA MET A 133 14.19 -5.98 -16.21
C MET A 133 14.41 -7.15 -17.15
N GLU A 134 15.51 -7.88 -16.95
CA GLU A 134 15.84 -9.13 -17.62
C GLU A 134 16.50 -10.07 -16.60
N HIS A 135 16.09 -11.33 -16.60
CA HIS A 135 16.61 -12.35 -15.69
C HIS A 135 16.56 -11.90 -14.21
N ASN A 136 15.44 -11.31 -13.82
CA ASN A 136 15.22 -10.76 -12.47
C ASN A 136 16.23 -9.67 -12.05
N GLN A 137 16.88 -9.03 -13.02
CA GLN A 137 17.85 -7.95 -12.80
C GLN A 137 17.34 -6.63 -13.38
N ILE A 138 17.54 -5.54 -12.65
CA ILE A 138 17.22 -4.19 -13.12
C ILE A 138 18.45 -3.64 -13.90
N ILE A 139 18.22 -3.23 -15.13
CA ILE A 139 19.25 -2.78 -16.05
C ILE A 139 18.93 -1.37 -16.52
N PRO A 140 19.76 -0.35 -16.24
CA PRO A 140 19.61 0.98 -16.85
C PRO A 140 19.67 0.90 -18.38
N THR A 141 18.73 1.58 -19.06
CA THR A 141 18.69 1.60 -20.53
C THR A 141 19.43 2.78 -21.13
N LYS A 142 19.94 3.70 -20.30
CA LYS A 142 20.78 4.84 -20.67
C LYS A 142 22.02 4.89 -19.78
N PRO A 143 23.16 5.39 -20.27
CA PRO A 143 24.37 5.55 -19.46
C PRO A 143 24.13 6.41 -18.22
N ILE A 144 24.62 5.97 -17.08
CA ILE A 144 24.61 6.71 -15.81
C ILE A 144 26.07 6.99 -15.44
N ARG A 145 26.45 8.28 -15.35
CA ARG A 145 27.83 8.70 -15.06
C ARG A 145 28.21 8.54 -13.57
N ASP A 146 27.23 8.61 -12.70
CA ASP A 146 27.41 8.44 -11.26
C ASP A 146 27.39 6.94 -10.92
N ASP A 147 28.55 6.38 -10.59
CA ASP A 147 28.71 4.95 -10.30
C ASP A 147 27.94 4.52 -9.06
N LYS A 148 27.79 5.41 -8.05
CA LYS A 148 27.01 5.10 -6.83
C LYS A 148 25.53 4.97 -7.17
N LEU A 149 25.00 5.91 -7.95
CA LEU A 149 23.62 5.87 -8.42
C LEU A 149 23.39 4.68 -9.35
N LYS A 150 24.32 4.37 -10.24
CA LYS A 150 24.22 3.20 -11.12
C LYS A 150 24.09 1.92 -10.30
N LYS A 151 24.96 1.70 -9.32
CA LYS A 151 24.91 0.56 -8.41
C LYS A 151 23.63 0.51 -7.59
N GLU A 152 23.13 1.65 -7.13
CA GLU A 152 21.86 1.74 -6.42
C GLU A 152 20.70 1.24 -7.29
N ILE A 153 20.64 1.65 -8.56
CA ILE A 153 19.59 1.24 -9.50
C ILE A 153 19.73 -0.25 -9.84
N GLU A 154 20.91 -0.72 -10.17
CA GLU A 154 21.16 -2.12 -10.56
C GLU A 154 20.90 -3.10 -9.40
N ASN A 155 21.16 -2.69 -8.16
CA ASN A 155 20.94 -3.49 -6.94
C ASN A 155 19.57 -3.23 -6.28
N PHE A 156 18.71 -2.44 -6.93
CA PHE A 156 17.40 -2.15 -6.35
C PHE A 156 16.59 -3.42 -6.16
N LYS A 157 15.95 -3.53 -5.00
CA LYS A 157 15.02 -4.63 -4.70
C LYS A 157 13.67 -4.02 -4.34
N PHE A 158 12.65 -4.41 -5.09
CA PHE A 158 11.27 -4.07 -4.74
C PHE A 158 10.88 -4.73 -3.44
N PHE A 159 10.04 -4.06 -2.68
CA PHE A 159 9.58 -4.59 -1.40
C PHE A 159 8.87 -5.93 -1.56
N VAL A 160 8.15 -6.12 -2.66
CA VAL A 160 7.50 -7.39 -2.99
C VAL A 160 8.48 -8.58 -3.02
N GLN A 161 9.77 -8.35 -3.26
CA GLN A 161 10.74 -9.44 -3.32
C GLN A 161 11.17 -9.97 -1.93
N TYR A 162 10.94 -9.18 -0.86
CA TYR A 162 11.40 -9.53 0.49
C TYR A 162 10.40 -9.23 1.62
N GLY A 163 9.33 -8.47 1.39
CA GLY A 163 8.30 -8.21 2.39
C GLY A 163 7.58 -9.49 2.82
N ASP A 164 7.27 -9.64 4.10
CA ASP A 164 6.51 -10.77 4.64
C ASP A 164 5.38 -10.26 5.54
N PHE A 165 4.14 -10.73 5.29
CA PHE A 165 2.94 -10.29 5.98
C PHE A 165 2.18 -11.41 6.69
N LYS A 166 2.78 -12.59 6.84
CA LYS A 166 2.11 -13.78 7.42
C LYS A 166 1.58 -13.56 8.83
N ASP A 167 2.25 -12.69 9.59
CA ASP A 167 1.95 -12.47 11.02
C ASP A 167 1.06 -11.23 11.27
N TYR A 168 0.63 -10.51 10.21
CA TYR A 168 -0.19 -9.31 10.32
C TYR A 168 -1.68 -9.65 10.41
N LYS A 169 -2.22 -9.84 11.62
CA LYS A 169 -3.59 -10.36 11.81
C LYS A 169 -4.64 -9.31 12.15
N ASP A 170 -4.39 -8.37 13.04
CA ASP A 170 -5.41 -7.51 13.64
C ASP A 170 -5.10 -6.02 13.52
N GLY A 171 -5.31 -5.46 12.32
CA GLY A 171 -5.21 -4.02 12.09
C GLY A 171 -6.51 -3.28 12.41
N ASP A 172 -6.39 -2.02 12.82
CA ASP A 172 -7.52 -1.11 12.96
C ASP A 172 -8.09 -0.78 11.59
N ILE A 173 -9.32 -1.26 11.31
CA ILE A 173 -9.96 -1.14 10.01
C ILE A 173 -10.82 0.11 9.96
N SER A 174 -10.71 0.89 8.88
CA SER A 174 -11.61 1.97 8.56
C SER A 174 -12.17 1.85 7.13
N TYR A 175 -13.36 2.38 6.91
CA TYR A 175 -14.05 2.36 5.62
C TYR A 175 -14.79 3.67 5.40
N ASN A 176 -14.62 4.28 4.22
CA ASN A 176 -15.39 5.43 3.79
C ASN A 176 -16.35 5.01 2.65
N PRO A 177 -17.68 4.96 2.91
CA PRO A 177 -18.65 4.54 1.90
C PRO A 177 -18.90 5.60 0.82
N ASN A 178 -18.60 6.88 1.10
CA ASN A 178 -18.87 7.99 0.17
C ASN A 178 -17.83 8.05 -0.95
N VAL A 179 -16.61 7.65 -0.65
CA VAL A 179 -15.53 7.43 -1.60
C VAL A 179 -15.05 6.02 -1.32
N PRO A 180 -15.41 5.00 -2.12
CA PRO A 180 -15.11 3.62 -1.80
C PRO A 180 -13.62 3.43 -1.52
N SER A 181 -13.25 3.62 -0.26
CA SER A 181 -11.86 3.49 0.22
C SER A 181 -11.86 2.82 1.59
N TYR A 182 -10.83 2.04 1.84
CA TYR A 182 -10.67 1.29 3.08
C TYR A 182 -9.20 1.25 3.48
N SER A 183 -8.97 1.12 4.78
CA SER A 183 -7.61 0.99 5.31
C SER A 183 -7.56 0.03 6.50
N ALA A 184 -6.37 -0.52 6.72
CA ALA A 184 -6.02 -1.22 7.94
C ALA A 184 -4.70 -0.63 8.48
N ASN A 185 -4.67 -0.28 9.77
CA ASN A 185 -3.49 0.30 10.41
C ASN A 185 -2.94 -0.69 11.43
N TYR A 186 -1.61 -0.83 11.47
CA TYR A 186 -0.88 -1.72 12.38
C TYR A 186 0.19 -0.93 13.10
N GLN A 187 0.17 -0.91 14.43
CA GLN A 187 1.28 -0.41 15.20
C GLN A 187 2.34 -1.51 15.26
N LEU A 188 3.48 -1.29 14.62
CA LEU A 188 4.57 -2.25 14.57
C LEU A 188 5.55 -2.06 15.76
N ASN A 189 6.48 -2.98 15.89
CA ASN A 189 7.63 -2.87 16.78
C ASN A 189 8.94 -2.87 15.98
N ASN A 190 10.06 -2.59 16.63
CA ASN A 190 11.36 -2.55 15.96
C ASN A 190 11.92 -3.95 15.63
N ASP A 191 11.37 -5.00 16.21
CA ASP A 191 11.76 -6.40 15.97
C ASP A 191 10.98 -7.01 14.81
N ASP A 192 9.97 -6.27 14.27
CA ASP A 192 9.24 -6.68 13.08
C ASP A 192 10.19 -6.89 11.90
N TYR A 193 10.01 -8.01 11.19
CA TYR A 193 10.88 -8.39 10.07
C TYR A 193 10.95 -7.32 8.98
N ASN A 194 9.79 -6.79 8.56
CA ASN A 194 9.72 -5.76 7.51
C ASN A 194 10.37 -4.46 7.96
N VAL A 195 10.18 -4.08 9.23
CA VAL A 195 10.82 -2.90 9.83
C VAL A 195 12.34 -3.03 9.81
N GLN A 196 12.88 -4.18 10.21
CA GLN A 196 14.32 -4.43 10.19
C GLN A 196 14.89 -4.39 8.77
N GLN A 197 14.19 -5.00 7.79
CA GLN A 197 14.60 -4.98 6.39
C GLN A 197 14.63 -3.54 5.83
N LEU A 198 13.60 -2.74 6.09
CA LEU A 198 13.52 -1.35 5.63
C LEU A 198 14.62 -0.48 6.28
N ARG A 199 14.82 -0.61 7.61
CA ARG A 199 15.89 0.12 8.32
C ARG A 199 17.26 -0.16 7.73
N LYS A 200 17.58 -1.43 7.50
CA LYS A 200 18.88 -1.85 6.94
C LYS A 200 19.10 -1.35 5.51
N ARG A 201 18.05 -1.41 4.67
CA ARG A 201 18.16 -1.07 3.23
C ARG A 201 18.24 0.43 2.98
N TYR A 202 17.53 1.22 3.80
CA TYR A 202 17.38 2.66 3.59
C TYR A 202 18.08 3.50 4.68
N ASP A 203 18.89 2.86 5.52
CA ASP A 203 19.64 3.53 6.61
C ASP A 203 18.74 4.42 7.50
N ILE A 204 17.57 3.87 7.90
CA ILE A 204 16.60 4.61 8.70
C ILE A 204 17.03 4.63 10.17
N SER A 205 17.54 5.75 10.63
CA SER A 205 18.11 5.93 11.97
C SER A 205 17.10 6.24 13.09
N THR A 206 15.80 6.39 12.76
CA THR A 206 14.78 6.71 13.76
C THR A 206 14.63 5.58 14.80
N LYS A 207 14.48 5.95 16.08
CA LYS A 207 14.32 4.96 17.17
C LYS A 207 12.88 4.47 17.33
N ARG A 208 11.89 5.30 16.94
CA ARG A 208 10.46 4.97 17.05
C ARG A 208 10.10 3.88 16.02
N ALA A 209 9.39 2.87 16.47
CA ALA A 209 8.81 1.87 15.57
C ALA A 209 7.75 2.53 14.67
N PRO A 210 7.65 2.11 13.39
CA PRO A 210 6.71 2.70 12.45
C PRO A 210 5.28 2.20 12.66
N GLU A 211 4.34 2.96 12.11
CA GLU A 211 3.00 2.48 11.80
C GLU A 211 2.98 1.96 10.36
N LEU A 212 2.39 0.78 10.13
CA LEU A 212 2.04 0.32 8.79
C LEU A 212 0.59 0.67 8.51
N LYS A 213 0.36 1.29 7.37
CA LYS A 213 -0.97 1.58 6.84
C LYS A 213 -1.15 0.89 5.49
N LEU A 214 -2.16 0.02 5.44
CA LEU A 214 -2.67 -0.53 4.19
C LEU A 214 -3.80 0.37 3.70
N ARG A 215 -3.77 0.77 2.44
CA ARG A 215 -4.82 1.56 1.81
C ARG A 215 -5.35 0.84 0.58
N GLY A 216 -6.66 0.85 0.40
CA GLY A 216 -7.32 0.31 -0.77
C GLY A 216 -8.45 1.23 -1.22
N SER A 217 -8.67 1.29 -2.54
CA SER A 217 -9.82 1.95 -3.15
C SER A 217 -10.52 1.00 -4.11
N GLY A 218 -11.78 1.25 -4.41
CA GLY A 218 -12.60 0.43 -5.28
C GLY A 218 -13.59 -0.47 -4.55
N ASP A 219 -14.28 -1.34 -5.28
CA ASP A 219 -15.29 -2.23 -4.71
C ASP A 219 -14.65 -3.36 -3.89
N LEU A 220 -15.21 -3.60 -2.70
CA LEU A 220 -14.79 -4.69 -1.82
C LEU A 220 -15.19 -6.07 -2.33
N LYS A 221 -16.23 -6.15 -3.18
CA LYS A 221 -16.76 -7.42 -3.69
C LYS A 221 -15.95 -8.01 -4.84
N GLY A 222 -15.07 -7.21 -5.41
CA GLY A 222 -14.31 -7.63 -6.56
C GLY A 222 -12.83 -7.89 -6.29
N SER A 223 -12.16 -8.50 -7.23
CA SER A 223 -10.70 -8.53 -7.34
C SER A 223 -10.14 -7.14 -7.60
N SER A 224 -11.02 -6.21 -7.73
CA SER A 224 -10.91 -4.78 -7.81
C SER A 224 -9.64 -4.28 -8.47
N VAL A 225 -9.79 -3.68 -9.58
CA VAL A 225 -8.78 -2.86 -10.27
C VAL A 225 -8.36 -1.64 -9.44
N GLY A 226 -8.87 -1.50 -8.22
CA GLY A 226 -8.57 -0.39 -7.32
C GLY A 226 -7.13 -0.40 -6.85
N SER A 227 -6.62 0.80 -6.64
CA SER A 227 -5.28 1.03 -6.09
C SER A 227 -5.12 0.42 -4.69
N LYS A 228 -4.02 -0.28 -4.47
CA LYS A 228 -3.62 -0.79 -3.16
C LYS A 228 -2.20 -0.38 -2.86
N GLU A 229 -2.01 0.19 -1.67
CA GLU A 229 -0.75 0.76 -1.23
C GLU A 229 -0.44 0.35 0.20
N LEU A 230 0.84 0.10 0.44
CA LEU A 230 1.44 -0.08 1.75
C LEU A 230 2.23 1.17 2.10
N GLU A 231 2.11 1.68 3.32
CA GLU A 231 2.88 2.81 3.80
C GLU A 231 3.43 2.52 5.21
N PHE A 232 4.75 2.47 5.34
CA PHE A 232 5.43 2.38 6.63
C PHE A 232 5.84 3.80 7.07
N ASN A 233 5.16 4.36 8.06
CA ASN A 233 5.44 5.68 8.60
C ASN A 233 6.41 5.60 9.77
N PHE A 234 7.69 5.93 9.56
CA PHE A 234 8.71 6.00 10.61
C PHE A 234 8.66 7.32 11.39
N ILE A 235 8.43 8.44 10.69
CA ILE A 235 8.15 9.76 11.26
C ILE A 235 7.09 10.44 10.41
N ARG A 236 6.11 11.05 11.07
CA ARG A 236 5.11 11.89 10.41
C ARG A 236 4.72 13.05 11.32
N ASN A 237 5.13 14.27 10.96
CA ASN A 237 4.71 15.51 11.60
C ASN A 237 4.80 16.67 10.59
N LYS A 238 4.59 17.91 11.03
CA LYS A 238 4.61 19.07 10.13
C LYS A 238 5.99 19.39 9.53
N GLU A 239 7.06 19.00 10.20
CA GLU A 239 8.44 19.39 9.86
C GLU A 239 9.26 18.21 9.34
N GLU A 240 8.90 16.98 9.74
CA GLU A 240 9.66 15.78 9.43
C GLU A 240 8.74 14.69 8.94
N ASN A 241 9.07 14.08 7.79
CA ASN A 241 8.37 12.93 7.27
C ASN A 241 9.40 11.90 6.78
N VAL A 242 9.31 10.67 7.29
CA VAL A 242 10.10 9.53 6.84
C VAL A 242 9.15 8.37 6.66
N TYR A 243 8.87 8.04 5.41
CA TYR A 243 7.95 6.96 5.11
C TYR A 243 8.35 6.21 3.85
N PHE A 244 8.12 4.93 3.89
CA PHE A 244 8.30 4.03 2.77
C PHE A 244 6.94 3.65 2.19
N THR A 245 6.82 3.68 0.87
CA THR A 245 5.61 3.26 0.16
C THR A 245 5.90 2.10 -0.79
N ASP A 246 4.93 1.20 -0.90
CA ASP A 246 4.94 0.13 -1.88
C ASP A 246 3.54 -0.07 -2.46
N SER A 247 3.46 -0.38 -3.74
CA SER A 247 2.20 -0.70 -4.38
C SER A 247 2.36 -1.72 -5.49
N ILE A 248 1.37 -2.60 -5.60
CA ILE A 248 1.28 -3.61 -6.65
C ILE A 248 -0.12 -3.53 -7.24
N ASN A 249 -0.19 -3.16 -8.51
CA ASN A 249 -1.44 -2.98 -9.23
C ASN A 249 -1.38 -3.74 -10.56
N PHE A 250 -2.52 -4.24 -11.02
CA PHE A 250 -2.68 -4.80 -12.34
C PHE A 250 -3.57 -3.88 -13.18
N LYS A 251 -3.10 -3.54 -14.37
CA LYS A 251 -3.88 -2.78 -15.35
C LYS A 251 -4.26 -3.73 -16.49
N PRO A 252 -5.53 -4.18 -16.55
CA PRO A 252 -6.00 -4.99 -17.68
C PRO A 252 -5.87 -4.24 -19.00
N THR A 253 -5.69 -4.98 -20.10
CA THR A 253 -5.80 -4.46 -21.46
C THR A 253 -6.98 -5.10 -22.16
N GLU A 254 -7.64 -4.34 -23.04
CA GLU A 254 -8.71 -4.81 -23.91
C GLU A 254 -8.23 -5.84 -24.94
#